data_de4e0e7b3482be351d43177c741b66a5
#
_entry.id   de4e0e7b3482be351d43177c741b66a5
#
_cell.length_a   1.000
_cell.length_b   1.000
_cell.length_c   1.000
_cell.angle_alpha   90.00
_cell.angle_beta   90.00
_cell.angle_gamma   90.00
#
_symmetry.space_group_name_H-M   'P 1'
#
loop_
_entity.id
_entity.type
_entity.pdbx_description
1 polymer ?
#
loop_
_entity_poly.entity_id
_entity_poly.type
_entity_poly.pdbx_seq_one_letter_code
_entity_poly.pdbx_strand_id
1 'polypeptide(L)'
;SKHIPQADGMSHAVDLVAYDGPSPVWELNMYDDICDAMKEAAREVGCNIKWGAAWSEGSITGYHSTAEAAMNAYVDLRRSQGRRPFIDAPHFELMV
;
A
#
# COMPACT_ATOMS: atom_id res chain seq x y z
N SER A 1 15.85 2.63 1.64
CA SER A 1 14.61 2.47 0.86
C SER A 1 14.55 1.13 0.17
N LYS A 2 13.38 0.50 0.17
CA LYS A 2 13.20 -0.80 -0.49
C LYS A 2 13.10 -0.71 -2.01
N HIS A 3 13.06 0.49 -2.58
CA HIS A 3 13.21 0.70 -4.02
C HIS A 3 14.63 0.42 -4.50
N ILE A 4 15.60 0.49 -3.61
CA ILE A 4 16.98 0.12 -3.89
C ILE A 4 17.11 -1.40 -3.82
N PRO A 5 17.86 -2.05 -4.74
CA PRO A 5 18.08 -3.50 -4.65
C PRO A 5 18.61 -3.93 -3.29
N GLN A 6 17.98 -4.97 -2.73
CA GLN A 6 18.33 -5.51 -1.42
C GLN A 6 19.47 -6.53 -1.55
N ALA A 7 19.82 -7.20 -0.43
CA ALA A 7 20.92 -8.16 -0.39
C ALA A 7 20.75 -9.34 -1.37
N ASP A 8 19.54 -9.66 -1.78
CA ASP A 8 19.24 -10.68 -2.79
C ASP A 8 19.38 -10.17 -4.24
N GLY A 9 19.78 -8.91 -4.44
CA GLY A 9 19.91 -8.28 -5.74
C GLY A 9 18.61 -7.78 -6.36
N MET A 10 17.48 -7.84 -5.61
CA MET A 10 16.16 -7.45 -6.09
C MET A 10 15.60 -6.28 -5.28
N SER A 11 14.89 -5.39 -5.94
CA SER A 11 14.10 -4.35 -5.25
C SER A 11 12.86 -4.96 -4.63
N HIS A 12 12.53 -4.56 -3.39
CA HIS A 12 11.37 -5.06 -2.65
C HIS A 12 10.22 -4.05 -2.60
N ALA A 13 10.27 -3.00 -3.38
CA ALA A 13 9.21 -2.00 -3.44
C ALA A 13 8.92 -1.58 -4.87
N VAL A 14 7.66 -1.21 -5.10
CA VAL A 14 7.18 -0.72 -6.40
C VAL A 14 6.14 0.38 -6.15
N ASP A 15 6.13 1.38 -7.02
CA ASP A 15 5.08 2.37 -7.08
C ASP A 15 4.19 2.09 -8.30
N LEU A 16 2.88 1.97 -8.05
CA LEU A 16 1.88 1.75 -9.08
C LEU A 16 1.03 3.01 -9.22
N VAL A 17 1.17 3.70 -10.34
CA VAL A 17 0.46 4.96 -10.58
C VAL A 17 -0.71 4.72 -11.53
N ALA A 18 -1.91 5.17 -11.13
CA ALA A 18 -3.09 5.13 -11.98
C ALA A 18 -3.05 6.26 -13.02
N TYR A 19 -3.48 5.96 -14.22
CA TYR A 19 -3.56 6.93 -15.31
C TYR A 19 -4.97 6.98 -15.90
N ASP A 20 -5.39 8.19 -16.30
CA ASP A 20 -6.52 8.39 -17.19
C ASP A 20 -5.97 8.93 -18.50
N GLY A 21 -5.84 8.04 -19.52
CA GLY A 21 -5.10 8.36 -20.73
C GLY A 21 -3.65 8.72 -20.41
N PRO A 22 -3.13 9.89 -20.85
CA PRO A 22 -1.75 10.30 -20.57
C PRO A 22 -1.58 10.97 -19.20
N SER A 23 -2.67 11.20 -18.45
CA SER A 23 -2.63 11.97 -17.19
C SER A 23 -2.60 11.06 -15.98
N PRO A 24 -1.65 11.28 -15.03
CA PRO A 24 -1.68 10.55 -13.78
C PRO A 24 -2.87 10.97 -12.91
N VAL A 25 -3.46 10.01 -12.20
CA VAL A 25 -4.60 10.21 -11.31
C VAL A 25 -4.15 9.98 -9.88
N TRP A 26 -4.47 10.92 -8.98
CA TRP A 26 -4.04 10.89 -7.59
C TRP A 26 -5.21 10.75 -6.60
N GLU A 27 -6.41 10.45 -7.09
CA GLU A 27 -7.58 10.24 -6.25
C GLU A 27 -7.44 8.95 -5.44
N LEU A 28 -7.62 9.03 -4.12
CA LEU A 28 -7.37 7.91 -3.22
C LEU A 28 -8.26 6.70 -3.50
N ASN A 29 -9.51 6.91 -3.92
CA ASN A 29 -10.41 5.79 -4.24
C ASN A 29 -9.89 4.90 -5.38
N MET A 30 -9.13 5.45 -6.31
CA MET A 30 -8.49 4.65 -7.36
C MET A 30 -7.41 3.74 -6.77
N TYR A 31 -6.66 4.25 -5.79
CA TYR A 31 -5.60 3.47 -5.14
C TYR A 31 -6.14 2.44 -4.15
N ASP A 32 -7.31 2.66 -3.57
CA ASP A 32 -8.02 1.65 -2.79
C ASP A 32 -8.30 0.42 -3.66
N ASP A 33 -8.81 0.62 -4.86
CA ASP A 33 -9.11 -0.45 -5.81
C ASP A 33 -7.83 -1.18 -6.25
N ILE A 34 -6.76 -0.44 -6.53
CA ILE A 34 -5.46 -1.04 -6.87
C ILE A 34 -4.94 -1.88 -5.70
N CYS A 35 -5.04 -1.36 -4.48
CA CYS A 35 -4.61 -2.10 -3.30
C CYS A 35 -5.42 -3.37 -3.08
N ASP A 36 -6.74 -3.34 -3.26
CA ASP A 36 -7.57 -4.53 -3.14
C ASP A 36 -7.17 -5.59 -4.16
N ALA A 37 -6.85 -5.20 -5.40
CA ALA A 37 -6.34 -6.11 -6.42
C ALA A 37 -4.96 -6.68 -6.04
N MET A 38 -4.08 -5.85 -5.49
CA MET A 38 -2.75 -6.28 -5.03
C MET A 38 -2.85 -7.25 -3.85
N LYS A 39 -3.79 -7.03 -2.93
CA LYS A 39 -4.06 -7.96 -1.82
C LYS A 39 -4.44 -9.35 -2.34
N GLU A 40 -5.34 -9.39 -3.31
CA GLU A 40 -5.78 -10.65 -3.89
C GLU A 40 -4.65 -11.36 -4.62
N ALA A 41 -3.88 -10.64 -5.42
CA ALA A 41 -2.72 -11.19 -6.09
C ALA A 41 -1.67 -11.72 -5.11
N ALA A 42 -1.40 -11.01 -4.03
CA ALA A 42 -0.46 -11.43 -2.99
C ALA A 42 -0.92 -12.69 -2.28
N ARG A 43 -2.22 -12.84 -2.04
CA ARG A 43 -2.80 -14.07 -1.47
C ARG A 43 -2.61 -15.26 -2.40
N GLU A 44 -2.80 -15.07 -3.70
CA GLU A 44 -2.64 -16.13 -4.69
C GLU A 44 -1.20 -16.65 -4.77
N VAL A 45 -0.22 -15.75 -4.71
CA VAL A 45 1.19 -16.15 -4.78
C VAL A 45 1.79 -16.45 -3.41
N GLY A 46 1.07 -16.24 -2.33
CA GLY A 46 1.50 -16.57 -0.97
C GLY A 46 2.55 -15.64 -0.39
N CYS A 47 2.52 -14.35 -0.72
CA CYS A 47 3.42 -13.35 -0.14
C CYS A 47 2.67 -12.31 0.69
N ASN A 48 3.42 -11.60 1.54
CA ASN A 48 2.91 -10.50 2.33
C ASN A 48 3.46 -9.19 1.76
N ILE A 49 2.58 -8.23 1.57
CA ILE A 49 2.93 -6.89 1.10
C ILE A 49 2.47 -5.84 2.10
N LYS A 50 3.18 -4.72 2.12
CA LYS A 50 2.86 -3.53 2.89
C LYS A 50 2.43 -2.42 1.95
N TRP A 51 1.39 -1.67 2.34
CA TRP A 51 0.84 -0.59 1.53
C TRP A 51 1.16 0.77 2.15
N GLY A 52 1.52 1.74 1.29
CA GLY A 52 1.94 3.08 1.73
C GLY A 52 0.84 4.01 2.20
N ALA A 53 -0.42 3.55 2.21
CA ALA A 53 -1.53 4.30 2.79
C ALA A 53 -2.10 3.65 4.05
N ALA A 54 -1.48 2.57 4.53
CA ALA A 54 -1.90 1.86 5.75
C ALA A 54 -0.67 1.34 6.52
N TRP A 55 0.24 2.24 6.84
CA TRP A 55 1.53 1.90 7.47
C TRP A 55 1.39 1.21 8.84
N SER A 56 0.27 1.44 9.55
CA SER A 56 0.04 0.82 10.85
C SER A 56 -0.31 -0.67 10.75
N GLU A 57 -0.67 -1.15 9.57
CA GLU A 57 -1.17 -2.52 9.38
C GLU A 57 -0.07 -3.53 9.06
N GLY A 58 1.16 -3.28 9.10
CA GLY A 58 2.16 -4.25 8.72
C GLY A 58 1.83 -4.88 7.34
N SER A 59 1.30 -6.11 7.32
CA SER A 59 0.87 -6.74 6.07
C SER A 59 -0.55 -6.36 5.69
N ILE A 60 -0.75 -5.81 4.49
CA ILE A 60 -2.09 -5.57 3.95
C ILE A 60 -2.70 -6.87 3.37
N THR A 61 -1.88 -7.84 3.01
CA THR A 61 -2.33 -9.11 2.42
C THR A 61 -3.32 -9.83 3.33
N GLY A 62 -3.05 -9.86 4.64
CA GLY A 62 -3.89 -10.53 5.62
C GLY A 62 -4.98 -9.66 6.24
N TYR A 63 -5.13 -8.41 5.81
CA TYR A 63 -6.11 -7.51 6.41
C TYR A 63 -7.53 -8.04 6.19
N HIS A 64 -8.32 -8.05 7.25
CA HIS A 64 -9.65 -8.68 7.31
C HIS A 64 -10.76 -7.92 6.56
N SER A 65 -10.49 -6.72 6.08
CA SER A 65 -11.45 -5.85 5.40
C SER A 65 -10.83 -5.24 4.13
N THR A 66 -11.44 -4.19 3.62
CA THR A 66 -11.01 -3.52 2.39
C THR A 66 -9.77 -2.64 2.60
N ALA A 67 -9.09 -2.30 1.51
CA ALA A 67 -7.99 -1.35 1.53
C ALA A 67 -8.44 0.02 2.09
N GLU A 68 -9.62 0.49 1.71
CA GLU A 68 -10.18 1.74 2.24
C GLU A 68 -10.32 1.69 3.76
N ALA A 69 -10.81 0.58 4.31
CA ALA A 69 -10.93 0.41 5.76
C ALA A 69 -9.56 0.45 6.46
N ALA A 70 -8.55 -0.18 5.87
CA ALA A 70 -7.18 -0.17 6.40
C ALA A 70 -6.58 1.24 6.39
N MET A 71 -6.78 1.98 5.31
CA MET A 71 -6.31 3.37 5.19
C MET A 71 -7.00 4.26 6.23
N ASN A 72 -8.32 4.14 6.37
CA ASN A 72 -9.07 4.93 7.34
C ASN A 72 -8.64 4.63 8.78
N ALA A 73 -8.39 3.38 9.10
CA ALA A 73 -7.87 2.99 10.42
C ALA A 73 -6.50 3.62 10.70
N TYR A 74 -5.60 3.63 9.71
CA TYR A 74 -4.31 4.29 9.83
C TYR A 74 -4.44 5.80 10.03
N VAL A 75 -5.29 6.47 9.24
CA VAL A 75 -5.54 7.91 9.35
C VAL A 75 -6.07 8.25 10.74
N ASP A 76 -7.08 7.49 11.21
CA ASP A 76 -7.67 7.71 12.53
C ASP A 76 -6.65 7.52 13.66
N LEU A 77 -5.80 6.50 13.55
CA LEU A 77 -4.74 6.26 14.54
C LEU A 77 -3.76 7.44 14.59
N ARG A 78 -3.31 7.95 13.45
CA ARG A 78 -2.38 9.08 13.41
C ARG A 78 -3.02 10.34 13.98
N ARG A 79 -4.27 10.62 13.65
CA ARG A 79 -5.01 11.77 14.18
C ARG A 79 -5.21 11.67 15.69
N SER A 80 -5.49 10.49 16.22
CA SER A 80 -5.62 10.27 17.65
C SER A 80 -4.31 10.52 18.40
N GLN A 81 -3.18 10.37 17.74
CA GLN A 81 -1.85 10.65 18.26
C GLN A 81 -1.40 12.11 18.05
N GLY A 82 -2.25 12.96 17.48
CA GLY A 82 -1.89 14.33 17.11
C GLY A 82 -0.88 14.44 15.98
N ARG A 83 -0.81 13.41 15.11
CA ARG A 83 0.14 13.32 14.00
C ARG A 83 -0.58 13.39 12.66
N ARG A 84 0.13 13.90 11.66
CA ARG A 84 -0.37 13.82 10.28
C ARG A 84 -0.18 12.41 9.74
N PRO A 85 -1.19 11.85 9.04
CA PRO A 85 -0.97 10.62 8.30
C PRO A 85 0.01 10.86 7.14
N PHE A 86 0.94 9.93 6.95
CA PHE A 86 1.80 9.90 5.76
C PHE A 86 1.17 8.90 4.78
N ILE A 87 0.62 9.42 3.68
CA ILE A 87 -0.06 8.59 2.69
C ILE A 87 0.72 8.61 1.38
N ASP A 88 1.25 7.45 1.01
CA ASP A 88 1.89 7.20 -0.27
C ASP A 88 1.17 6.01 -0.93
N ALA A 89 -0.04 6.27 -1.40
CA ALA A 89 -0.94 5.24 -1.91
C ALA A 89 -0.40 4.43 -3.10
N PRO A 90 0.45 4.97 -4.00
CA PRO A 90 1.10 4.16 -5.03
C PRO A 90 2.11 3.15 -4.51
N HIS A 91 2.62 3.32 -3.29
CA HIS A 91 3.75 2.54 -2.77
C HIS A 91 3.30 1.18 -2.22
N PHE A 92 3.95 0.12 -2.70
CA PHE A 92 3.83 -1.24 -2.19
C PHE A 92 5.22 -1.80 -1.93
N GLU A 93 5.40 -2.51 -0.83
CA GLU A 93 6.66 -3.18 -0.55
C GLU A 93 6.45 -4.62 -0.08
N LEU A 94 7.36 -5.49 -0.52
CA LEU A 94 7.37 -6.89 -0.13
C LEU A 94 7.90 -7.02 1.29
N MET A 95 7.19 -7.77 2.11
CA MET A 95 7.62 -8.12 3.46
C MET A 95 8.34 -9.46 3.40
N VAL A 96 9.62 -9.44 3.69
CA VAL A 96 10.48 -10.62 3.71
C VAL A 96 11.10 -10.85 5.07
#